data_d1a2d1bf9c086065ceb95d6e858cbf5a
#
_entry.id   d1a2d1bf9c086065ceb95d6e858cbf5a
#
_cell.length_a   1.000
_cell.length_b   1.000
_cell.length_c   1.000
_cell.angle_alpha   90.00
_cell.angle_beta   90.00
_cell.angle_gamma   90.00
#
_symmetry.space_group_name_H-M   'P 1'
#
loop_
_entity.id
_entity.type
_entity.pdbx_description
1 polymer ?
#
loop_
_entity_poly.entity_id
_entity_poly.type
_entity_poly.pdbx_seq_one_letter_code
_entity_poly.pdbx_strand_id
1 'polypeptide(L)'
;TADPQRGKWELIEPAFKDKWDEGKVFKCWFEHPVDGSKGSYAYAIVPDASVSKVRRFAAKVIRNDRECQAVRYGDVIAAIFHRSGQFVLEGETFNVDSPSAVIKEL
;
A
#
# COMPACT_ATOMS: atom_id res chain seq x y z
N THR A 1 -2.42 -1.19 -19.01
CA THR A 1 -1.72 -1.21 -20.30
C THR A 1 -0.23 -1.00 -20.06
N ALA A 2 0.60 -1.78 -20.74
CA ALA A 2 2.05 -1.64 -20.70
C ALA A 2 2.51 -0.97 -22.00
N ASP A 3 2.78 0.32 -21.91
CA ASP A 3 3.29 1.10 -23.03
C ASP A 3 4.80 1.30 -22.90
N PRO A 4 5.58 1.24 -23.99
CA PRO A 4 6.99 1.59 -23.95
C PRO A 4 7.12 3.08 -23.59
N GLN A 5 8.01 3.37 -22.66
CA GLN A 5 8.30 4.72 -22.22
C GLN A 5 9.79 5.00 -22.45
N ARG A 6 10.09 6.22 -22.86
CA ARG A 6 11.46 6.68 -23.01
C ARG A 6 11.69 7.88 -22.10
N GLY A 7 12.75 7.84 -21.32
CA GLY A 7 13.10 8.89 -20.39
C GLY A 7 14.60 9.14 -20.32
N LYS A 8 14.97 10.25 -19.74
CA LYS A 8 16.35 10.67 -19.50
C LYS A 8 16.62 10.71 -18.01
N TRP A 9 17.66 10.06 -17.57
CA TRP A 9 18.03 10.00 -16.14
C TRP A 9 18.42 11.37 -15.56
N GLU A 10 18.86 12.32 -16.36
CA GLU A 10 19.17 13.67 -15.90
C GLU A 10 18.00 14.40 -15.27
N LEU A 11 16.75 13.97 -15.55
CA LEU A 11 15.54 14.53 -14.92
C LEU A 11 15.36 14.05 -13.48
N ILE A 12 16.06 12.99 -13.11
CA ILE A 12 15.99 12.37 -11.77
C ILE A 12 17.30 12.66 -11.01
N GLU A 13 18.43 12.46 -11.68
CA GLU A 13 19.77 12.62 -11.11
C GLU A 13 20.69 13.25 -12.16
N PRO A 14 21.09 14.52 -11.98
CA PRO A 14 21.92 15.25 -12.95
C PRO A 14 23.27 14.59 -13.27
N ALA A 15 23.80 13.77 -12.35
CA ALA A 15 25.04 13.03 -12.59
C ALA A 15 24.92 12.00 -13.70
N PHE A 16 23.70 11.62 -14.07
CA PHE A 16 23.41 10.66 -15.15
C PHE A 16 22.90 11.34 -16.43
N LYS A 17 23.22 12.62 -16.62
CA LYS A 17 22.92 13.29 -17.89
C LYS A 17 23.46 12.44 -19.04
N ASP A 18 22.80 12.48 -20.17
CA ASP A 18 23.13 11.71 -21.36
C ASP A 18 22.78 10.20 -21.30
N LYS A 19 22.31 9.68 -20.15
CA LYS A 19 21.73 8.34 -20.10
C LYS A 19 20.26 8.38 -20.53
N TRP A 20 19.95 7.63 -21.55
CA TRP A 20 18.59 7.33 -21.98
C TRP A 20 18.22 5.94 -21.54
N ASP A 21 17.00 5.80 -21.06
CA ASP A 21 16.42 4.52 -20.74
C ASP A 21 15.10 4.35 -21.47
N GLU A 22 14.84 3.15 -21.93
CA GLU A 22 13.61 2.80 -22.64
C GLU A 22 13.09 1.48 -22.09
N GLY A 23 11.84 1.49 -21.65
CA GLY A 23 11.24 0.32 -21.04
C GLY A 23 9.73 0.33 -21.12
N LYS A 24 9.13 -0.79 -20.71
CA LYS A 24 7.69 -0.90 -20.55
C LYS A 24 7.29 -0.41 -19.18
N VAL A 25 6.33 0.50 -19.13
CA VAL A 25 5.77 1.01 -17.89
C VAL A 25 4.36 0.48 -17.70
N PHE A 26 4.09 -0.13 -16.56
CA PHE A 26 2.75 -0.48 -16.12
C PHE A 26 2.18 0.69 -15.32
N LYS A 27 0.99 1.14 -15.70
CA LYS A 27 0.24 2.17 -14.97
C LYS A 27 -1.07 1.59 -14.46
N CYS A 28 -1.37 1.86 -13.20
CA CYS A 28 -2.61 1.47 -12.54
C CYS A 28 -3.15 2.66 -11.76
N TRP A 29 -4.46 2.88 -11.80
CA TRP A 29 -5.12 3.93 -11.03
C TRP A 29 -6.49 3.46 -10.55
N PHE A 30 -6.98 4.08 -9.49
CA PHE A 30 -8.33 3.89 -9.00
C PHE A 30 -9.18 5.08 -9.43
N GLU A 31 -10.32 4.82 -10.05
CA GLU A 31 -11.31 5.84 -10.35
C GLU A 31 -12.17 6.09 -9.10
N HIS A 32 -12.24 7.33 -8.68
CA HIS A 32 -13.09 7.75 -7.58
C HIS A 32 -14.35 8.42 -8.14
N PRO A 33 -15.51 8.30 -7.45
CA PRO A 33 -16.71 9.01 -7.86
C PRO A 33 -16.49 10.53 -7.87
N VAL A 34 -16.95 11.18 -8.95
CA VAL A 34 -16.81 12.65 -9.15
C VAL A 34 -17.79 13.45 -8.29
N ASP A 35 -18.76 12.81 -7.66
CA ASP A 35 -19.83 13.44 -6.85
C ASP A 35 -19.41 13.79 -5.42
N GLY A 36 -18.11 13.60 -5.07
CA GLY A 36 -17.59 13.83 -3.73
C GLY A 36 -18.00 12.77 -2.70
N SER A 37 -18.60 11.66 -3.13
CA SER A 37 -18.88 10.54 -2.24
C SER A 37 -17.56 9.96 -1.68
N LYS A 38 -17.62 9.44 -0.45
CA LYS A 38 -16.44 8.88 0.22
C LYS A 38 -16.05 7.57 -0.45
N GLY A 39 -14.86 7.54 -1.04
CA GLY A 39 -14.22 6.33 -1.55
C GLY A 39 -13.12 5.83 -0.61
N SER A 40 -12.98 4.52 -0.49
CA SER A 40 -11.81 3.90 0.11
C SER A 40 -11.27 2.81 -0.82
N TYR A 41 -9.99 2.59 -0.78
CA TYR A 41 -9.35 1.53 -1.55
C TYR A 41 -8.22 0.89 -0.75
N ALA A 42 -7.89 -0.33 -1.14
CA ALA A 42 -6.70 -1.01 -0.65
C ALA A 42 -6.10 -1.83 -1.80
N TYR A 43 -4.80 -1.94 -1.83
CA TYR A 43 -4.10 -2.77 -2.79
C TYR A 43 -2.87 -3.42 -2.15
N ALA A 44 -2.41 -4.50 -2.75
CA ALA A 44 -1.16 -5.14 -2.37
C ALA A 44 -0.24 -5.25 -3.60
N ILE A 45 1.04 -5.00 -3.39
CA ILE A 45 2.09 -5.25 -4.37
C ILE A 45 2.79 -6.53 -3.94
N VAL A 46 2.75 -7.55 -4.81
CA VAL A 46 3.39 -8.84 -4.54
C VAL A 46 4.49 -9.04 -5.59
N PRO A 47 5.73 -8.67 -5.27
CA PRO A 47 6.84 -8.77 -6.20
C PRO A 47 7.12 -10.22 -6.59
N ASP A 48 7.58 -10.43 -7.81
CA ASP A 48 8.01 -11.72 -8.33
C ASP A 48 6.99 -12.85 -8.08
N ALA A 49 5.72 -12.56 -8.31
CA ALA A 49 4.65 -13.48 -8.05
C ALA A 49 4.00 -14.01 -9.35
N SER A 50 3.80 -15.32 -9.40
CA SER A 50 2.93 -15.91 -10.42
C SER A 50 1.47 -15.49 -10.21
N VAL A 51 0.66 -15.55 -11.27
CA VAL A 51 -0.80 -15.28 -11.20
C VAL A 51 -1.48 -16.13 -10.12
N SER A 52 -1.09 -17.40 -9.98
CA SER A 52 -1.64 -18.29 -8.97
C SER A 52 -1.27 -17.86 -7.54
N LYS A 53 -0.07 -17.32 -7.33
CA LYS A 53 0.37 -16.78 -6.04
C LYS A 53 -0.42 -15.53 -5.67
N VAL A 54 -0.62 -14.62 -6.63
CA VAL A 54 -1.42 -13.41 -6.42
C VAL A 54 -2.88 -13.75 -6.08
N ARG A 55 -3.49 -14.71 -6.79
CA ARG A 55 -4.87 -15.16 -6.52
C ARG A 55 -5.04 -15.79 -5.14
N ARG A 56 -4.00 -16.39 -4.58
CA ARG A 56 -4.00 -17.00 -3.25
C ARG A 56 -3.57 -16.05 -2.14
N PHE A 57 -3.17 -14.83 -2.50
CA PHE A 57 -2.78 -13.82 -1.51
C PHE A 57 -4.01 -13.42 -0.68
N ALA A 58 -3.97 -13.75 0.60
CA ALA A 58 -5.11 -13.67 1.51
C ALA A 58 -4.94 -12.59 2.60
N ALA A 59 -4.34 -11.45 2.25
CA ALA A 59 -4.34 -10.33 3.19
C ALA A 59 -5.76 -9.76 3.31
N LYS A 60 -6.16 -9.48 4.53
CA LYS A 60 -7.48 -8.92 4.87
C LYS A 60 -7.31 -7.52 5.43
N VAL A 61 -8.01 -6.55 4.86
CA VAL A 61 -8.16 -5.22 5.48
C VAL A 61 -9.14 -5.36 6.65
N ILE A 62 -8.68 -5.13 7.88
CA ILE A 62 -9.48 -5.27 9.10
C ILE A 62 -9.97 -3.92 9.63
N ARG A 63 -9.27 -2.84 9.25
CA ARG A 63 -9.71 -1.47 9.50
C ARG A 63 -9.14 -0.53 8.43
N ASN A 64 -9.91 0.45 7.98
CA ASN A 64 -9.45 1.47 7.05
C ASN A 64 -10.27 2.75 7.24
N ASP A 65 -9.84 3.57 8.18
CA ASP A 65 -10.46 4.87 8.48
C ASP A 65 -9.38 5.94 8.75
N ARG A 66 -9.82 7.14 9.13
CA ARG A 66 -8.93 8.28 9.40
C ARG A 66 -8.07 8.13 10.66
N GLU A 67 -8.43 7.21 11.54
CA GLU A 67 -7.73 7.01 12.81
C GLU A 67 -6.74 5.85 12.73
N CYS A 68 -7.09 4.83 11.93
CA CYS A 68 -6.30 3.62 11.84
C CYS A 68 -6.49 2.93 10.48
N GLN A 69 -5.39 2.43 9.93
CA GLN A 69 -5.39 1.47 8.84
C GLN A 69 -4.71 0.20 9.32
N ALA A 70 -5.36 -0.93 9.12
CA ALA A 70 -4.83 -2.20 9.59
C ALA A 70 -5.17 -3.34 8.64
N VAL A 71 -4.21 -4.22 8.46
CA VAL A 71 -4.32 -5.44 7.65
C VAL A 71 -3.90 -6.64 8.49
N ARG A 72 -4.49 -7.78 8.19
CA ARG A 72 -4.07 -9.07 8.71
C ARG A 72 -3.60 -9.97 7.58
N TYR A 73 -2.49 -10.64 7.80
CA TYR A 73 -1.98 -11.70 6.93
C TYR A 73 -1.48 -12.86 7.79
N GLY A 74 -2.18 -13.99 7.73
CA GLY A 74 -1.92 -15.11 8.63
C GLY A 74 -2.05 -14.71 10.10
N ASP A 75 -1.01 -14.95 10.87
CA ASP A 75 -0.91 -14.61 12.29
C ASP A 75 -0.28 -13.23 12.56
N VAL A 76 -0.18 -12.39 11.53
CA VAL A 76 0.39 -11.05 11.65
C VAL A 76 -0.66 -9.98 11.43
N ILE A 77 -0.72 -9.02 12.35
CA ILE A 77 -1.43 -7.76 12.18
C ILE A 77 -0.41 -6.66 11.94
N ALA A 78 -0.55 -5.92 10.84
CA ALA A 78 0.18 -4.68 10.58
C ALA A 78 -0.81 -3.52 10.62
N ALA A 79 -0.51 -2.50 11.42
CA ALA A 79 -1.38 -1.34 11.63
C ALA A 79 -0.61 -0.02 11.63
N ILE A 80 -1.25 1.01 11.10
CA ILE A 80 -0.82 2.40 11.22
C ILE A 80 -1.89 3.14 12.02
N PHE A 81 -1.48 3.75 13.13
CA PHE A 81 -2.31 4.56 13.99
C PHE A 81 -1.99 6.03 13.77
N HIS A 82 -2.99 6.83 13.44
CA HIS A 82 -2.83 8.26 13.16
C HIS A 82 -3.02 9.15 14.40
N ARG A 83 -3.42 8.55 15.52
CA ARG A 83 -3.55 9.23 16.80
C ARG A 83 -3.22 8.28 17.96
N SER A 84 -2.99 8.86 19.13
CA SER A 84 -2.96 8.10 20.39
C SER A 84 -4.35 7.57 20.76
N GLY A 85 -4.38 6.54 21.59
CA GLY A 85 -5.61 5.95 22.09
C GLY A 85 -5.55 4.44 22.23
N GLN A 86 -6.68 3.87 22.61
CA GLN A 86 -6.87 2.43 22.63
C GLN A 86 -7.64 1.98 21.40
N PHE A 87 -7.12 0.97 20.72
CA PHE A 87 -7.71 0.37 19.52
C PHE A 87 -7.90 -1.13 19.73
N VAL A 88 -9.03 -1.65 19.30
CA VAL A 88 -9.28 -3.10 19.29
C VAL A 88 -9.38 -3.56 17.83
N LEU A 89 -8.50 -4.48 17.43
CA LEU A 89 -8.42 -5.03 16.09
C LEU A 89 -8.50 -6.56 16.18
N GLU A 90 -9.58 -7.14 15.69
CA GLU A 90 -9.85 -8.60 15.75
C GLU A 90 -9.63 -9.24 17.14
N GLY A 91 -10.06 -8.55 18.19
CA GLY A 91 -9.92 -9.01 19.59
C GLY A 91 -8.60 -8.62 20.27
N GLU A 92 -7.62 -8.14 19.51
CA GLU A 92 -6.34 -7.67 20.05
C GLU A 92 -6.41 -6.20 20.44
N THR A 93 -5.94 -5.87 21.65
CA THR A 93 -5.90 -4.49 22.14
C THR A 93 -4.53 -3.86 21.91
N PHE A 94 -4.54 -2.68 21.33
CA PHE A 94 -3.38 -1.83 21.10
C PHE A 94 -3.53 -0.54 21.90
N ASN A 95 -2.60 -0.27 22.80
CA ASN A 95 -2.48 1.00 23.51
C ASN A 95 -1.39 1.82 22.81
N VAL A 96 -1.76 2.96 22.28
CA VAL A 96 -0.91 3.77 21.40
C VAL A 96 -0.71 5.14 22.03
N ASP A 97 0.51 5.48 22.37
CA ASP A 97 0.85 6.75 23.02
C ASP A 97 0.99 7.90 22.02
N SER A 98 1.39 7.60 20.80
CA SER A 98 1.57 8.58 19.72
C SER A 98 1.31 7.92 18.35
N PRO A 99 1.06 8.70 17.29
CA PRO A 99 0.97 8.16 15.94
C PRO A 99 2.13 7.24 15.61
N SER A 100 1.85 6.02 15.19
CA SER A 100 2.86 4.98 15.01
C SER A 100 2.43 3.88 14.04
N ALA A 101 3.41 3.17 13.51
CA ALA A 101 3.21 1.94 12.77
C ALA A 101 3.64 0.75 13.63
N VAL A 102 2.84 -0.30 13.67
CA VAL A 102 3.06 -1.49 14.50
C VAL A 102 2.86 -2.73 13.65
N ILE A 103 3.75 -3.71 13.86
CA ILE A 103 3.58 -5.08 13.37
C ILE A 103 3.52 -5.96 14.61
N LYS A 104 2.46 -6.74 14.74
CA LYS A 104 2.22 -7.68 15.84
C LYS A 104 2.01 -9.07 15.30
N GLU A 105 2.78 -10.01 15.79
CA GLU A 105 2.58 -11.45 15.62
C GLU A 105 1.63 -11.94 16.73
N LEU A 106 0.66 -12.77 16.36
CA LEU A 106 -0.42 -13.29 17.23
C LEU A 106 -0.05 -14.64 17.85
#